data_24d8184cb717a1fa96323af6b5968674
#
_entry.id   24d8184cb717a1fa96323af6b5968674
#
_cell.length_a   1.000
_cell.length_b   1.000
_cell.length_c   1.000
_cell.angle_alpha   90.00
_cell.angle_beta   90.00
_cell.angle_gamma   90.00
#
_symmetry.space_group_name_H-M   'P 1'
#
loop_
_entity.id
_entity.type
_entity.pdbx_description
1 polymer ?
#
loop_
_entity_poly.entity_id
_entity_poly.type
_entity_poly.pdbx_seq_one_letter_code
_entity_poly.pdbx_strand_id
1 'polypeptide(L)'
;MATLDDTLSTAKLGFDPDELARRYAEEREKRVRPDAEGQFLQLSNDSPFSNKYLEQDPYSERLERRPLKDEREVIIIGGGWVGMLTAARLIEAGVRDIRIIESGGDFGGTWYWNRYPGAQCDIESYSYLPLLEETGYIPKLRFSYASEIYEHAKRIGKHFNLYKDAVFQTWVTELRWLENDLIWLVSTNRGDEMRAHHICLGTGPANRPRLPGIPGVEKFKGHSFHTCRWDYGYTGGDSEGKLVGLADKTVGIIGTGATAVQCIPSLGEGAKQLFVFQRTPSSVDARNNAETDQRWANSLKPGWQKERQRKFGEAFLGRSIDPAFIDDGWTRLTRNLLDLANKTSGKVDGLMQLADFRTMEEIRSLVDDTVKDPEVAGKLKAYYNQFCKRPTFNDFYLDTFNRSNVELIDVSSTKGVEAINETGIIANGKEYKVDCIIYASGFEITSSYERRLGIPIFGIGGKSI
;
A
#
# COMPACT_ATOMS: atom_id res chain seq x y z
N MET A 1 0.59 -35.53 19.45
CA MET A 1 1.72 -34.58 19.34
C MET A 1 2.95 -35.44 19.08
N ALA A 2 3.45 -35.41 17.82
CA ALA A 2 4.72 -36.05 17.47
C ALA A 2 5.82 -35.24 18.13
N THR A 3 6.64 -35.88 18.93
CA THR A 3 7.84 -35.28 19.53
C THR A 3 8.72 -34.73 18.40
N LEU A 4 9.08 -33.44 18.48
CA LEU A 4 10.14 -32.84 17.66
C LEU A 4 11.34 -33.79 17.75
N ASP A 5 11.70 -34.36 16.59
CA ASP A 5 12.86 -35.24 16.48
C ASP A 5 14.11 -34.50 16.97
N ASP A 6 15.06 -35.20 17.62
CA ASP A 6 16.33 -34.66 18.13
C ASP A 6 17.11 -33.78 17.09
N THR A 7 16.73 -33.86 15.82
CA THR A 7 17.28 -33.05 14.72
C THR A 7 16.89 -31.57 14.79
N LEU A 8 15.80 -31.18 15.48
CA LEU A 8 15.30 -29.82 15.61
C LEU A 8 15.13 -29.38 17.07
N SER A 9 16.12 -29.67 17.92
CA SER A 9 16.13 -29.16 19.29
C SER A 9 16.16 -27.61 19.31
N THR A 10 15.58 -27.02 20.36
CA THR A 10 15.57 -25.56 20.62
C THR A 10 16.97 -24.93 20.44
N ALA A 11 18.03 -25.65 20.86
CA ALA A 11 19.42 -25.20 20.69
C ALA A 11 19.84 -25.05 19.20
N LYS A 12 19.26 -25.85 18.30
CA LYS A 12 19.54 -25.78 16.86
C LYS A 12 18.65 -24.78 16.13
N LEU A 13 17.45 -24.53 16.64
CA LEU A 13 16.53 -23.53 16.09
C LEU A 13 16.90 -22.11 16.54
N GLY A 14 17.48 -21.95 17.73
CA GLY A 14 17.76 -20.65 18.35
C GLY A 14 16.54 -20.02 19.04
N PHE A 15 15.39 -20.70 19.07
CA PHE A 15 14.15 -20.26 19.72
C PHE A 15 13.31 -21.47 20.18
N ASP A 16 12.40 -21.24 21.13
CA ASP A 16 11.42 -22.20 21.59
C ASP A 16 10.09 -22.01 20.83
N PRO A 17 9.67 -22.97 19.99
CA PRO A 17 8.45 -22.85 19.19
C PRO A 17 7.17 -22.74 20.02
N ASP A 18 7.08 -23.44 21.17
CA ASP A 18 5.89 -23.43 22.02
C ASP A 18 5.77 -22.08 22.77
N GLU A 19 6.89 -21.54 23.23
CA GLU A 19 6.93 -20.20 23.81
C GLU A 19 6.52 -19.13 22.79
N LEU A 20 7.02 -19.19 21.56
CA LEU A 20 6.64 -18.26 20.51
C LEU A 20 5.17 -18.37 20.13
N ALA A 21 4.64 -19.58 20.01
CA ALA A 21 3.21 -19.79 19.74
C ALA A 21 2.33 -19.16 20.81
N ARG A 22 2.69 -19.36 22.11
CA ARG A 22 2.00 -18.73 23.24
C ARG A 22 2.10 -17.21 23.17
N ARG A 23 3.28 -16.67 22.91
CA ARG A 23 3.50 -15.23 22.78
C ARG A 23 2.67 -14.63 21.65
N TYR A 24 2.59 -15.28 20.48
CA TYR A 24 1.76 -14.83 19.37
C TYR A 24 0.27 -14.76 19.74
N ALA A 25 -0.22 -15.74 20.49
CA ALA A 25 -1.60 -15.76 20.97
C ALA A 25 -1.88 -14.59 21.94
N GLU A 26 -1.00 -14.38 22.93
CA GLU A 26 -1.10 -13.28 23.90
C GLU A 26 -1.11 -11.92 23.22
N GLU A 27 -0.19 -11.69 22.28
CA GLU A 27 -0.08 -10.42 21.54
C GLU A 27 -1.28 -10.20 20.60
N ARG A 28 -1.87 -11.27 20.07
CA ARG A 28 -3.12 -11.20 19.31
C ARG A 28 -4.29 -10.73 20.17
N GLU A 29 -4.53 -11.39 21.31
CA GLU A 29 -5.63 -11.05 22.23
C GLU A 29 -5.54 -9.62 22.76
N LYS A 30 -4.34 -9.15 23.01
CA LYS A 30 -4.07 -7.77 23.42
C LYS A 30 -4.54 -6.73 22.40
N ARG A 31 -4.53 -7.04 21.09
CA ARG A 31 -4.76 -6.09 20.00
C ARG A 31 -6.05 -6.26 19.22
N VAL A 32 -6.67 -7.43 19.28
CA VAL A 32 -7.93 -7.69 18.56
C VAL A 32 -9.05 -6.88 19.19
N ARG A 33 -9.78 -6.17 18.34
CA ARG A 33 -10.96 -5.38 18.71
C ARG A 33 -12.24 -6.18 18.44
N PRO A 34 -13.21 -6.12 19.34
CA PRO A 34 -14.49 -6.81 19.15
C PRO A 34 -15.38 -6.14 18.09
N ASP A 35 -15.17 -4.85 17.83
CA ASP A 35 -15.97 -4.06 16.87
C ASP A 35 -15.49 -4.19 15.42
N ALA A 36 -14.43 -4.98 15.16
CA ALA A 36 -13.92 -5.28 13.82
C ALA A 36 -13.90 -4.05 12.88
N GLU A 37 -14.78 -4.01 11.86
CA GLU A 37 -14.87 -2.88 10.91
C GLU A 37 -15.48 -1.62 11.55
N GLY A 38 -16.19 -1.71 12.67
CA GLY A 38 -16.71 -0.57 13.44
C GLY A 38 -15.64 0.38 13.98
N GLN A 39 -14.39 -0.08 14.01
CA GLN A 39 -13.25 0.77 14.38
C GLN A 39 -12.92 1.86 13.34
N PHE A 40 -13.54 1.85 12.17
CA PHE A 40 -13.28 2.80 11.09
C PHE A 40 -14.53 3.61 10.76
N LEU A 41 -14.32 4.87 10.39
CA LEU A 41 -15.38 5.68 9.80
C LEU A 41 -15.73 5.14 8.41
N GLN A 42 -17.00 4.88 8.21
CA GLN A 42 -17.49 4.57 6.88
C GLN A 42 -17.67 5.87 6.10
N LEU A 43 -16.79 6.10 5.11
CA LEU A 43 -16.96 7.23 4.20
C LEU A 43 -18.19 6.94 3.30
N SER A 44 -19.31 7.56 3.61
CA SER A 44 -20.51 7.64 2.79
C SER A 44 -20.64 9.06 2.25
N ASN A 45 -21.48 9.28 1.26
CA ASN A 45 -21.68 10.61 0.67
C ASN A 45 -22.12 11.68 1.70
N ASP A 46 -22.67 11.26 2.84
CA ASP A 46 -23.09 12.15 3.94
C ASP A 46 -21.98 12.39 4.99
N SER A 47 -20.82 11.74 4.85
CA SER A 47 -19.72 11.95 5.79
C SER A 47 -19.04 13.30 5.55
N PRO A 48 -18.72 14.08 6.59
CA PRO A 48 -18.03 15.36 6.44
C PRO A 48 -16.65 15.26 5.79
N PHE A 49 -16.09 14.04 5.73
CA PHE A 49 -14.80 13.76 5.10
C PHE A 49 -14.91 13.26 3.65
N SER A 50 -16.12 12.95 3.16
CA SER A 50 -16.31 12.32 1.84
C SER A 50 -15.79 13.19 0.71
N ASN A 51 -16.17 14.45 0.68
CA ASN A 51 -15.74 15.39 -0.34
C ASN A 51 -14.20 15.44 -0.41
N LYS A 52 -13.53 15.61 0.73
CA LYS A 52 -12.06 15.69 0.81
C LYS A 52 -11.34 14.44 0.29
N TYR A 53 -11.86 13.25 0.55
CA TYR A 53 -11.13 12.01 0.31
C TYR A 53 -11.65 11.17 -0.85
N LEU A 54 -12.89 11.37 -1.28
CA LEU A 54 -13.51 10.62 -2.37
C LEU A 54 -13.68 11.45 -3.64
N GLU A 55 -14.00 12.75 -3.52
CA GLU A 55 -14.44 13.58 -4.64
C GLU A 55 -13.42 14.63 -5.09
N GLN A 56 -12.51 15.06 -4.19
CA GLN A 56 -11.53 16.10 -4.53
C GLN A 56 -10.20 15.50 -4.98
N ASP A 57 -9.65 16.11 -6.03
CA ASP A 57 -8.28 15.94 -6.45
C ASP A 57 -7.45 17.18 -6.05
N PRO A 58 -6.62 17.08 -4.98
CA PRO A 58 -5.82 18.22 -4.53
C PRO A 58 -4.57 18.45 -5.39
N TYR A 59 -4.29 17.59 -6.36
CA TYR A 59 -3.03 17.58 -7.11
C TYR A 59 -3.13 18.16 -8.49
N SER A 60 -4.33 18.51 -8.95
CA SER A 60 -4.55 19.10 -10.25
C SER A 60 -5.68 20.12 -10.23
N GLU A 61 -5.53 21.19 -11.02
CA GLU A 61 -6.61 22.14 -11.24
C GLU A 61 -7.75 21.48 -11.99
N ARG A 62 -8.98 21.87 -11.64
CA ARG A 62 -10.17 21.32 -12.26
C ARG A 62 -10.24 21.71 -13.74
N LEU A 63 -10.26 20.70 -14.59
CA LEU A 63 -10.46 20.89 -16.03
C LEU A 63 -11.95 21.11 -16.33
N GLU A 64 -12.29 22.27 -16.90
CA GLU A 64 -13.65 22.53 -17.40
C GLU A 64 -13.82 21.91 -18.78
N ARG A 65 -14.89 21.13 -18.96
CA ARG A 65 -15.29 20.54 -20.23
C ARG A 65 -16.81 20.34 -20.30
N ARG A 66 -17.32 20.27 -21.52
CA ARG A 66 -18.72 19.90 -21.75
C ARG A 66 -18.95 18.39 -21.49
N PRO A 67 -20.17 17.98 -21.07
CA PRO A 67 -20.55 16.58 -21.02
C PRO A 67 -20.31 15.85 -22.35
N LEU A 68 -19.88 14.60 -22.26
CA LEU A 68 -19.63 13.73 -23.40
C LEU A 68 -20.86 12.83 -23.63
N LYS A 69 -21.23 12.67 -24.89
CA LYS A 69 -22.28 11.77 -25.37
C LYS A 69 -21.75 11.06 -26.60
N ASP A 70 -20.89 10.08 -26.39
CA ASP A 70 -20.26 9.32 -27.47
C ASP A 70 -20.41 7.81 -27.22
N GLU A 71 -20.10 7.03 -28.23
CA GLU A 71 -20.12 5.55 -28.19
C GLU A 71 -18.73 5.05 -28.51
N ARG A 72 -18.32 3.98 -27.82
CA ARG A 72 -17.03 3.31 -27.94
C ARG A 72 -17.17 1.81 -27.96
N GLU A 73 -16.25 1.12 -28.60
CA GLU A 73 -16.16 -0.32 -28.49
C GLU A 73 -15.87 -0.75 -27.05
N VAL A 74 -14.88 -0.11 -26.38
CA VAL A 74 -14.50 -0.44 -25.03
C VAL A 74 -14.34 0.82 -24.18
N ILE A 75 -14.99 0.85 -23.00
CA ILE A 75 -14.70 1.84 -21.96
C ILE A 75 -13.95 1.13 -20.81
N ILE A 76 -12.83 1.72 -20.43
CA ILE A 76 -11.97 1.26 -19.34
C ILE A 76 -12.11 2.24 -18.18
N ILE A 77 -12.51 1.78 -17.00
CA ILE A 77 -12.70 2.60 -15.81
C ILE A 77 -11.49 2.44 -14.89
N GLY A 78 -10.72 3.51 -14.75
CA GLY A 78 -9.47 3.60 -13.99
C GLY A 78 -8.23 3.69 -14.86
N GLY A 79 -7.41 4.71 -14.63
CA GLY A 79 -6.14 5.00 -15.31
C GLY A 79 -4.91 4.54 -14.55
N GLY A 80 -5.06 3.55 -13.62
CA GLY A 80 -3.95 2.86 -12.97
C GLY A 80 -3.37 1.75 -13.83
N TRP A 81 -2.48 0.91 -13.23
CA TRP A 81 -1.80 -0.17 -13.98
C TRP A 81 -2.76 -1.07 -14.75
N VAL A 82 -3.85 -1.52 -14.12
CA VAL A 82 -4.81 -2.44 -14.80
C VAL A 82 -5.41 -1.75 -16.02
N GLY A 83 -5.91 -0.52 -15.89
CA GLY A 83 -6.53 0.17 -17.03
C GLY A 83 -5.54 0.47 -18.15
N MET A 84 -4.35 0.95 -17.82
CA MET A 84 -3.31 1.25 -18.81
C MET A 84 -2.83 -0.01 -19.54
N LEU A 85 -2.61 -1.12 -18.81
CA LEU A 85 -2.24 -2.41 -19.39
C LEU A 85 -3.34 -2.97 -20.29
N THR A 86 -4.60 -2.87 -19.85
CA THR A 86 -5.76 -3.27 -20.66
C THR A 86 -5.78 -2.49 -21.98
N ALA A 87 -5.65 -1.17 -21.91
CA ALA A 87 -5.62 -0.31 -23.09
C ALA A 87 -4.46 -0.68 -24.04
N ALA A 88 -3.24 -0.83 -23.49
CA ALA A 88 -2.06 -1.20 -24.28
C ALA A 88 -2.26 -2.53 -25.02
N ARG A 89 -2.75 -3.56 -24.33
CA ARG A 89 -2.95 -4.89 -24.92
C ARG A 89 -4.12 -4.92 -25.91
N LEU A 90 -5.18 -4.13 -25.70
CA LEU A 90 -6.25 -3.95 -26.68
C LEU A 90 -5.73 -3.29 -27.97
N ILE A 91 -4.93 -2.23 -27.84
CA ILE A 91 -4.33 -1.54 -29.00
C ILE A 91 -3.42 -2.49 -29.78
N GLU A 92 -2.60 -3.29 -29.12
CA GLU A 92 -1.75 -4.32 -29.76
C GLU A 92 -2.58 -5.38 -30.47
N ALA A 93 -3.74 -5.75 -29.91
CA ALA A 93 -4.68 -6.69 -30.52
C ALA A 93 -5.51 -6.07 -31.67
N GLY A 94 -5.31 -4.78 -31.98
CA GLY A 94 -6.02 -4.09 -33.05
C GLY A 94 -7.30 -3.36 -32.63
N VAL A 95 -7.73 -3.45 -31.38
CA VAL A 95 -8.88 -2.73 -30.84
C VAL A 95 -8.45 -1.32 -30.46
N ARG A 96 -8.86 -0.31 -31.23
CA ARG A 96 -8.41 1.08 -31.09
C ARG A 96 -9.49 2.05 -30.67
N ASP A 97 -10.76 1.65 -30.76
CA ASP A 97 -11.88 2.49 -30.31
C ASP A 97 -12.13 2.27 -28.80
N ILE A 98 -11.28 2.90 -28.00
CA ILE A 98 -11.29 2.80 -26.56
C ILE A 98 -11.50 4.17 -25.92
N ARG A 99 -12.00 4.16 -24.68
CA ARG A 99 -12.04 5.34 -23.78
C ARG A 99 -11.53 4.92 -22.42
N ILE A 100 -10.67 5.74 -21.80
CA ILE A 100 -10.25 5.56 -20.40
C ILE A 100 -10.88 6.65 -19.56
N ILE A 101 -11.57 6.28 -18.48
CA ILE A 101 -12.15 7.23 -17.52
C ILE A 101 -11.34 7.14 -16.23
N GLU A 102 -10.72 8.26 -15.84
CA GLU A 102 -9.87 8.34 -14.64
C GLU A 102 -10.34 9.45 -13.71
N SER A 103 -10.44 9.13 -12.43
CA SER A 103 -10.83 10.06 -11.38
C SER A 103 -9.76 11.11 -11.05
N GLY A 104 -8.50 10.75 -11.19
CA GLY A 104 -7.37 11.66 -11.02
C GLY A 104 -7.13 12.58 -12.22
N GLY A 105 -6.27 13.58 -12.03
CA GLY A 105 -5.87 14.50 -13.08
C GLY A 105 -4.87 13.93 -14.08
N ASP A 106 -4.38 12.70 -13.86
CA ASP A 106 -3.43 12.03 -14.76
C ASP A 106 -3.48 10.49 -14.54
N PHE A 107 -2.80 9.76 -15.41
CA PHE A 107 -2.55 8.33 -15.23
C PHE A 107 -1.69 8.04 -13.98
N GLY A 108 -1.75 6.79 -13.50
CA GLY A 108 -0.89 6.32 -12.42
C GLY A 108 -1.63 5.63 -11.28
N GLY A 109 -2.94 5.88 -11.11
CA GLY A 109 -3.76 5.25 -10.09
C GLY A 109 -3.15 5.39 -8.68
N THR A 110 -2.76 4.27 -8.05
CA THR A 110 -2.10 4.28 -6.73
C THR A 110 -0.92 5.26 -6.64
N TRP A 111 -0.13 5.38 -7.69
CA TRP A 111 1.07 6.23 -7.72
C TRP A 111 0.76 7.69 -8.07
N TYR A 112 -0.40 7.97 -8.60
CA TYR A 112 -0.94 9.31 -8.70
C TYR A 112 -1.45 9.84 -7.36
N TRP A 113 -2.17 8.99 -6.61
CA TRP A 113 -2.83 9.40 -5.38
C TRP A 113 -1.92 9.34 -4.13
N ASN A 114 -0.99 8.39 -4.06
CA ASN A 114 -0.12 8.19 -2.90
C ASN A 114 1.24 8.85 -3.11
N ARG A 115 1.29 10.13 -2.76
CA ARG A 115 2.47 10.99 -2.93
C ARG A 115 3.20 11.26 -1.63
N TYR A 116 2.92 10.52 -0.55
CA TYR A 116 3.58 10.71 0.73
C TYR A 116 5.10 10.49 0.60
N PRO A 117 5.92 11.20 1.42
CA PRO A 117 7.37 11.12 1.31
C PRO A 117 7.87 9.70 1.61
N GLY A 118 8.89 9.27 0.89
CA GLY A 118 9.45 7.93 1.00
C GLY A 118 8.60 6.81 0.39
N ALA A 119 7.48 7.12 -0.27
CA ALA A 119 6.66 6.14 -0.98
C ALA A 119 7.50 5.42 -2.04
N GLN A 120 7.51 4.08 -1.99
CA GLN A 120 8.42 3.24 -2.77
C GLN A 120 7.79 1.87 -3.02
N CYS A 121 8.10 1.22 -4.13
CA CYS A 121 7.71 -0.17 -4.32
C CYS A 121 8.52 -1.10 -3.40
N ASP A 122 7.91 -2.19 -2.99
CA ASP A 122 8.48 -3.22 -2.12
C ASP A 122 8.70 -4.57 -2.84
N ILE A 123 8.37 -4.62 -4.12
CA ILE A 123 8.81 -5.61 -5.08
C ILE A 123 9.83 -4.92 -5.99
N GLU A 124 10.86 -5.63 -6.44
CA GLU A 124 11.86 -5.04 -7.32
C GLU A 124 11.25 -4.39 -8.56
N SER A 125 11.72 -3.21 -8.90
CA SER A 125 11.18 -2.37 -9.97
C SER A 125 11.11 -3.08 -11.32
N TYR A 126 12.08 -3.94 -11.60
CA TYR A 126 12.18 -4.67 -12.87
C TYR A 126 11.05 -5.68 -13.09
N SER A 127 10.46 -6.18 -12.01
CA SER A 127 9.28 -7.06 -12.04
C SER A 127 7.98 -6.29 -11.83
N TYR A 128 8.02 -5.21 -11.00
CA TYR A 128 6.83 -4.46 -10.60
C TYR A 128 6.35 -3.46 -11.64
N LEU A 129 7.25 -2.65 -12.23
CA LEU A 129 6.87 -1.66 -13.25
C LEU A 129 6.52 -2.39 -14.54
N PRO A 130 5.31 -2.19 -15.09
CA PRO A 130 4.90 -2.90 -16.30
C PRO A 130 5.49 -2.27 -17.57
N LEU A 131 5.55 -3.03 -18.65
CA LEU A 131 5.86 -2.56 -20.00
C LEU A 131 7.23 -1.85 -20.12
N LEU A 132 8.22 -2.34 -19.36
CA LEU A 132 9.58 -1.79 -19.40
C LEU A 132 10.25 -2.04 -20.76
N GLU A 133 10.05 -3.22 -21.33
CA GLU A 133 10.61 -3.57 -22.65
C GLU A 133 9.95 -2.73 -23.75
N GLU A 134 8.63 -2.65 -23.75
CA GLU A 134 7.87 -1.91 -24.75
C GLU A 134 8.21 -0.41 -24.73
N THR A 135 8.42 0.16 -23.55
CA THR A 135 8.78 1.58 -23.39
C THR A 135 10.29 1.84 -23.50
N GLY A 136 11.11 0.79 -23.52
CA GLY A 136 12.57 0.89 -23.55
C GLY A 136 13.16 1.52 -22.28
N TYR A 137 12.48 1.40 -21.13
CA TYR A 137 12.89 2.03 -19.89
C TYR A 137 13.50 1.02 -18.91
N ILE A 138 14.60 1.40 -18.29
CA ILE A 138 15.20 0.65 -17.18
C ILE A 138 15.12 1.52 -15.92
N PRO A 139 14.51 1.04 -14.83
CA PRO A 139 14.44 1.75 -13.56
C PRO A 139 15.83 2.08 -13.00
N LYS A 140 15.96 3.23 -12.33
CA LYS A 140 17.23 3.68 -11.76
C LYS A 140 17.66 2.88 -10.53
N LEU A 141 16.67 2.42 -9.77
CA LEU A 141 16.88 1.71 -8.51
C LEU A 141 16.22 0.33 -8.56
N ARG A 142 16.77 -0.61 -7.78
CA ARG A 142 16.15 -1.93 -7.57
C ARG A 142 14.71 -1.78 -7.04
N PHE A 143 14.47 -0.82 -6.16
CA PHE A 143 13.15 -0.47 -5.64
C PHE A 143 12.91 1.01 -5.90
N SER A 144 12.14 1.34 -6.92
CA SER A 144 11.87 2.71 -7.35
C SER A 144 10.98 3.47 -6.37
N TYR A 145 11.26 4.75 -6.20
CA TYR A 145 10.38 5.68 -5.50
C TYR A 145 9.12 6.01 -6.32
N ALA A 146 8.07 6.46 -5.62
CA ALA A 146 6.78 6.78 -6.22
C ALA A 146 6.89 7.80 -7.36
N SER A 147 7.79 8.77 -7.26
CA SER A 147 8.05 9.76 -8.32
C SER A 147 8.47 9.09 -9.63
N GLU A 148 9.42 8.16 -9.59
CA GLU A 148 9.88 7.42 -10.77
C GLU A 148 8.78 6.52 -11.34
N ILE A 149 8.01 5.86 -10.46
CA ILE A 149 6.91 4.97 -10.87
C ILE A 149 5.79 5.78 -11.54
N TYR A 150 5.48 6.96 -11.01
CA TYR A 150 4.49 7.87 -11.60
C TYR A 150 4.96 8.40 -12.96
N GLU A 151 6.23 8.80 -13.09
CA GLU A 151 6.80 9.18 -14.39
C GLU A 151 6.76 8.02 -15.40
N HIS A 152 6.91 6.77 -14.92
CA HIS A 152 6.76 5.60 -15.80
C HIS A 152 5.31 5.41 -16.27
N ALA A 153 4.31 5.67 -15.43
CA ALA A 153 2.91 5.66 -15.86
C ALA A 153 2.67 6.68 -17.00
N LYS A 154 3.17 7.90 -16.84
CA LYS A 154 3.09 8.91 -17.90
C LYS A 154 3.81 8.48 -19.18
N ARG A 155 4.95 7.78 -19.05
CA ARG A 155 5.69 7.22 -20.20
C ARG A 155 4.85 6.20 -20.96
N ILE A 156 4.18 5.28 -20.26
CA ILE A 156 3.25 4.30 -20.87
C ILE A 156 2.11 5.04 -21.58
N GLY A 157 1.49 6.03 -20.92
CA GLY A 157 0.41 6.82 -21.48
C GLY A 157 0.80 7.51 -22.80
N LYS A 158 2.03 8.04 -22.86
CA LYS A 158 2.60 8.65 -24.08
C LYS A 158 2.95 7.62 -25.15
N HIS A 159 3.61 6.52 -24.76
CA HIS A 159 4.08 5.48 -25.68
C HIS A 159 2.91 4.85 -26.47
N PHE A 160 1.83 4.53 -25.79
CA PHE A 160 0.62 3.96 -26.39
C PHE A 160 -0.40 5.01 -26.84
N ASN A 161 -0.07 6.31 -26.76
CA ASN A 161 -0.94 7.43 -27.11
C ASN A 161 -2.30 7.40 -26.40
N LEU A 162 -2.32 7.00 -25.11
CA LEU A 162 -3.56 6.83 -24.34
C LEU A 162 -4.23 8.16 -23.96
N TYR A 163 -3.46 9.26 -23.91
CA TYR A 163 -3.97 10.57 -23.50
C TYR A 163 -5.10 11.08 -24.40
N LYS A 164 -5.08 10.76 -25.70
CA LYS A 164 -6.12 11.19 -26.65
C LYS A 164 -7.49 10.56 -26.37
N ASP A 165 -7.49 9.37 -25.75
CA ASP A 165 -8.69 8.58 -25.47
C ASP A 165 -9.06 8.62 -23.98
N ALA A 166 -8.34 9.38 -23.15
CA ALA A 166 -8.57 9.50 -21.72
C ALA A 166 -9.42 10.72 -21.36
N VAL A 167 -10.30 10.56 -20.37
CA VAL A 167 -10.98 11.65 -19.68
C VAL A 167 -10.64 11.59 -18.20
N PHE A 168 -9.94 12.63 -17.75
CA PHE A 168 -9.46 12.78 -16.38
C PHE A 168 -10.45 13.53 -15.51
N GLN A 169 -10.23 13.50 -14.18
CA GLN A 169 -11.06 14.15 -13.16
C GLN A 169 -12.57 13.78 -13.33
N THR A 170 -12.81 12.54 -13.69
CA THR A 170 -14.14 12.05 -14.06
C THR A 170 -14.44 10.78 -13.29
N TRP A 171 -15.46 10.83 -12.42
CA TRP A 171 -15.93 9.69 -11.63
C TRP A 171 -17.15 9.09 -12.30
N VAL A 172 -17.11 7.79 -12.56
CA VAL A 172 -18.28 7.04 -12.99
C VAL A 172 -19.25 6.94 -11.82
N THR A 173 -20.50 7.35 -12.04
CA THR A 173 -21.57 7.35 -11.02
C THR A 173 -22.54 6.20 -11.18
N GLU A 174 -22.69 5.65 -12.38
CA GLU A 174 -23.53 4.49 -12.66
C GLU A 174 -23.07 3.76 -13.92
N LEU A 175 -23.25 2.44 -13.93
CA LEU A 175 -23.18 1.58 -15.12
C LEU A 175 -24.52 0.88 -15.30
N ARG A 176 -25.15 1.02 -16.46
CA ARG A 176 -26.45 0.42 -16.76
C ARG A 176 -26.45 -0.28 -18.11
N TRP A 177 -26.83 -1.56 -18.11
CA TRP A 177 -27.08 -2.29 -19.35
C TRP A 177 -28.42 -1.87 -19.97
N LEU A 178 -28.39 -1.46 -21.23
CA LEU A 178 -29.58 -1.10 -22.02
C LEU A 178 -29.94 -2.31 -22.89
N GLU A 179 -30.97 -3.05 -22.47
CA GLU A 179 -31.33 -4.32 -23.12
C GLU A 179 -31.77 -4.17 -24.57
N ASN A 180 -32.49 -3.09 -24.90
CA ASN A 180 -33.00 -2.86 -26.26
C ASN A 180 -31.84 -2.56 -27.24
N ASP A 181 -30.78 -1.97 -26.75
CA ASP A 181 -29.65 -1.52 -27.57
C ASP A 181 -28.45 -2.49 -27.47
N LEU A 182 -28.48 -3.44 -26.54
CA LEU A 182 -27.39 -4.37 -26.21
C LEU A 182 -26.07 -3.67 -25.94
N ILE A 183 -26.12 -2.59 -25.15
CA ILE A 183 -24.98 -1.71 -24.88
C ILE A 183 -25.00 -1.20 -23.44
N TRP A 184 -23.83 -0.89 -22.88
CA TRP A 184 -23.70 -0.24 -21.59
C TRP A 184 -23.88 1.27 -21.69
N LEU A 185 -24.62 1.88 -20.77
CA LEU A 185 -24.62 3.31 -20.51
C LEU A 185 -23.71 3.59 -19.30
N VAL A 186 -22.80 4.53 -19.47
CA VAL A 186 -21.84 4.98 -18.45
C VAL A 186 -22.15 6.43 -18.09
N SER A 187 -22.67 6.65 -16.89
CA SER A 187 -22.94 7.97 -16.35
C SER A 187 -21.79 8.44 -15.46
N THR A 188 -21.52 9.76 -15.45
CA THR A 188 -20.42 10.32 -14.65
C THR A 188 -20.85 11.57 -13.88
N ASN A 189 -20.01 11.96 -12.90
CA ASN A 189 -20.18 13.21 -12.13
C ASN A 189 -20.06 14.50 -12.98
N ARG A 190 -19.68 14.36 -14.26
CA ARG A 190 -19.56 15.47 -15.23
C ARG A 190 -20.78 15.60 -16.14
N GLY A 191 -21.83 14.79 -15.87
CA GLY A 191 -23.03 14.72 -16.69
C GLY A 191 -22.84 14.00 -18.02
N ASP A 192 -21.80 13.20 -18.14
CA ASP A 192 -21.57 12.36 -19.31
C ASP A 192 -22.59 11.21 -19.37
N GLU A 193 -22.96 10.84 -20.58
CA GLU A 193 -23.77 9.69 -20.95
C GLU A 193 -23.05 8.97 -22.10
N MET A 194 -21.97 8.24 -21.78
CA MET A 194 -21.18 7.51 -22.77
C MET A 194 -21.72 6.09 -22.92
N ARG A 195 -21.62 5.53 -24.12
CA ARG A 195 -22.08 4.18 -24.43
C ARG A 195 -20.91 3.29 -24.77
N ALA A 196 -20.96 1.99 -24.41
CA ALA A 196 -19.91 1.03 -24.73
C ALA A 196 -20.43 -0.39 -24.90
N HIS A 197 -19.88 -1.14 -25.88
CA HIS A 197 -20.15 -2.56 -26.00
C HIS A 197 -19.51 -3.37 -24.86
N HIS A 198 -18.31 -2.94 -24.41
CA HIS A 198 -17.57 -3.60 -23.36
C HIS A 198 -17.12 -2.61 -22.26
N ILE A 199 -17.20 -3.06 -21.01
CA ILE A 199 -16.68 -2.32 -19.85
C ILE A 199 -15.57 -3.12 -19.19
N CYS A 200 -14.41 -2.49 -19.01
CA CYS A 200 -13.29 -3.03 -18.24
C CYS A 200 -13.13 -2.24 -16.94
N LEU A 201 -13.19 -2.92 -15.78
CA LEU A 201 -13.05 -2.31 -14.47
C LEU A 201 -11.60 -2.42 -13.98
N GLY A 202 -10.91 -1.30 -13.95
CA GLY A 202 -9.51 -1.17 -13.51
C GLY A 202 -9.34 -0.26 -12.28
N THR A 203 -10.34 -0.20 -11.38
CA THR A 203 -10.39 0.75 -10.26
C THR A 203 -9.40 0.47 -9.12
N GLY A 204 -8.75 -0.69 -9.12
CA GLY A 204 -7.77 -1.09 -8.10
C GLY A 204 -8.39 -1.40 -6.72
N PRO A 205 -7.61 -1.98 -5.79
CA PRO A 205 -8.08 -2.34 -4.46
C PRO A 205 -7.95 -1.21 -3.42
N ALA A 206 -7.05 -0.24 -3.62
CA ALA A 206 -6.70 0.79 -2.65
C ALA A 206 -7.20 2.18 -3.10
N ASN A 207 -8.47 2.27 -3.45
CA ASN A 207 -9.12 3.49 -3.95
C ASN A 207 -9.95 4.23 -2.89
N ARG A 208 -10.35 3.55 -1.79
CA ARG A 208 -11.11 4.15 -0.70
C ARG A 208 -10.26 4.21 0.58
N PRO A 209 -9.86 5.41 1.04
CA PRO A 209 -9.10 5.53 2.28
C PRO A 209 -9.97 5.16 3.49
N ARG A 210 -9.33 4.65 4.52
CA ARG A 210 -9.93 4.22 5.76
C ARG A 210 -9.58 5.23 6.86
N LEU A 211 -10.53 6.01 7.32
CA LEU A 211 -10.31 6.90 8.47
C LEU A 211 -10.62 6.17 9.77
N PRO A 212 -9.83 6.40 10.85
CA PRO A 212 -10.12 5.79 12.14
C PRO A 212 -11.39 6.37 12.75
N GLY A 213 -12.27 5.50 13.28
CA GLY A 213 -13.48 5.87 14.01
C GLY A 213 -13.17 6.29 15.44
N ILE A 214 -12.21 7.18 15.63
CA ILE A 214 -11.80 7.67 16.94
C ILE A 214 -12.80 8.72 17.42
N PRO A 215 -13.36 8.60 18.66
CA PRO A 215 -14.26 9.59 19.21
C PRO A 215 -13.66 11.00 19.16
N GLY A 216 -14.40 11.96 18.59
CA GLY A 216 -14.00 13.36 18.50
C GLY A 216 -13.02 13.69 17.38
N VAL A 217 -12.79 12.79 16.42
CA VAL A 217 -11.91 13.06 15.26
C VAL A 217 -12.30 14.33 14.49
N GLU A 218 -13.58 14.67 14.49
CA GLU A 218 -14.14 15.88 13.87
C GLU A 218 -13.90 17.17 14.69
N LYS A 219 -13.47 17.06 15.94
CA LYS A 219 -13.28 18.21 16.86
C LYS A 219 -11.92 18.86 16.72
N PHE A 220 -10.95 18.16 16.13
CA PHE A 220 -9.60 18.66 16.04
C PHE A 220 -9.51 19.96 15.23
N LYS A 221 -8.95 21.01 15.85
CA LYS A 221 -8.81 22.35 15.26
C LYS A 221 -7.48 22.55 14.53
N GLY A 222 -6.51 21.68 14.75
CA GLY A 222 -5.24 21.69 14.02
C GLY A 222 -5.39 21.14 12.60
N HIS A 223 -4.27 21.02 11.91
CA HIS A 223 -4.27 20.47 10.55
C HIS A 223 -4.35 18.94 10.55
N SER A 224 -5.14 18.34 9.67
CA SER A 224 -5.20 16.89 9.57
C SER A 224 -5.44 16.40 8.15
N PHE A 225 -4.81 15.28 7.80
CA PHE A 225 -5.01 14.62 6.51
C PHE A 225 -4.68 13.12 6.59
N HIS A 226 -5.24 12.37 5.63
CA HIS A 226 -4.86 10.98 5.39
C HIS A 226 -3.67 10.93 4.43
N THR A 227 -2.77 9.98 4.60
CA THR A 227 -1.54 9.85 3.79
C THR A 227 -1.78 9.78 2.28
N CYS A 228 -2.93 9.26 1.82
CA CYS A 228 -3.27 9.23 0.39
C CYS A 228 -3.65 10.60 -0.21
N ARG A 229 -3.73 11.63 0.61
CA ARG A 229 -3.94 13.03 0.23
C ARG A 229 -2.92 13.88 0.96
N TRP A 230 -1.62 13.57 0.77
CA TRP A 230 -0.53 14.29 1.42
C TRP A 230 -0.54 15.77 1.06
N ASP A 231 -0.47 16.62 2.07
CA ASP A 231 -0.56 18.06 1.93
C ASP A 231 0.83 18.70 2.03
N TYR A 232 1.50 18.83 0.89
CA TYR A 232 2.78 19.52 0.80
C TYR A 232 2.67 21.04 0.98
N GLY A 233 1.48 21.62 0.79
CA GLY A 233 1.23 23.03 1.11
C GLY A 233 1.41 23.31 2.60
N TYR A 234 1.08 22.35 3.46
CA TYR A 234 1.28 22.42 4.89
C TYR A 234 2.66 21.92 5.33
N THR A 235 3.08 20.74 4.86
CA THR A 235 4.31 20.09 5.33
C THR A 235 5.58 20.67 4.70
N GLY A 236 5.46 21.36 3.59
CA GLY A 236 6.59 21.68 2.73
C GLY A 236 7.21 20.41 2.12
N GLY A 237 8.32 20.57 1.39
CA GLY A 237 9.05 19.46 0.79
C GLY A 237 8.33 18.83 -0.41
N ASP A 238 8.66 17.57 -0.66
CA ASP A 238 8.13 16.75 -1.76
C ASP A 238 8.16 15.26 -1.41
N SER A 239 7.95 14.38 -2.42
CA SER A 239 7.97 12.93 -2.23
C SER A 239 9.33 12.35 -1.80
N GLU A 240 10.40 13.13 -1.86
CA GLU A 240 11.74 12.78 -1.38
C GLU A 240 11.98 13.20 0.08
N GLY A 241 11.03 13.95 0.68
CA GLY A 241 11.12 14.43 2.07
C GLY A 241 11.30 15.94 2.17
N LYS A 242 12.27 16.40 2.98
CA LYS A 242 12.57 17.83 3.23
C LYS A 242 11.34 18.61 3.71
N LEU A 243 10.63 18.07 4.70
CA LEU A 243 9.35 18.58 5.20
C LEU A 243 9.55 19.84 6.06
N VAL A 244 10.11 20.89 5.48
CA VAL A 244 10.53 22.14 6.16
C VAL A 244 9.38 22.87 6.86
N GLY A 245 8.15 22.70 6.39
CA GLY A 245 6.95 23.27 7.02
C GLY A 245 6.63 22.65 8.38
N LEU A 246 7.29 21.55 8.77
CA LEU A 246 7.10 20.86 10.03
C LEU A 246 8.17 21.20 11.08
N ALA A 247 9.17 22.01 10.75
CA ALA A 247 10.32 22.28 11.62
C ALA A 247 9.99 22.92 12.97
N ASP A 248 8.86 23.61 13.08
CA ASP A 248 8.33 24.20 14.31
C ASP A 248 7.11 23.44 14.86
N LYS A 249 6.66 22.36 14.22
CA LYS A 249 5.41 21.64 14.49
C LYS A 249 5.61 20.37 15.32
N THR A 250 4.65 20.10 16.18
CA THR A 250 4.44 18.81 16.82
C THR A 250 3.44 18.00 15.99
N VAL A 251 3.86 16.82 15.52
CA VAL A 251 3.07 15.97 14.62
C VAL A 251 2.69 14.67 15.31
N GLY A 252 1.44 14.26 15.20
CA GLY A 252 0.96 12.92 15.56
C GLY A 252 0.64 12.10 14.32
N ILE A 253 1.26 10.93 14.18
CA ILE A 253 0.89 9.96 13.13
C ILE A 253 0.17 8.77 13.75
N ILE A 254 -1.02 8.43 13.25
CA ILE A 254 -1.82 7.31 13.74
C ILE A 254 -1.74 6.15 12.77
N GLY A 255 -1.12 5.05 13.24
CA GLY A 255 -0.88 3.83 12.47
C GLY A 255 0.58 3.61 12.12
N THR A 256 0.96 2.33 12.03
CA THR A 256 2.32 1.85 11.72
C THR A 256 2.32 0.78 10.62
N GLY A 257 1.35 0.84 9.68
CA GLY A 257 1.32 -0.03 8.50
C GLY A 257 2.31 0.40 7.41
N ALA A 258 2.25 -0.22 6.24
CA ALA A 258 3.21 -0.04 5.15
C ALA A 258 3.44 1.44 4.77
N THR A 259 2.39 2.24 4.72
CA THR A 259 2.49 3.68 4.42
C THR A 259 3.27 4.43 5.51
N ALA A 260 2.93 4.19 6.79
CA ALA A 260 3.59 4.81 7.93
C ALA A 260 5.08 4.44 7.98
N VAL A 261 5.40 3.17 7.78
CA VAL A 261 6.80 2.69 7.72
C VAL A 261 7.63 3.47 6.70
N GLN A 262 7.02 3.88 5.59
CA GLN A 262 7.72 4.63 4.54
C GLN A 262 7.83 6.14 4.84
N CYS A 263 6.80 6.78 5.46
CA CYS A 263 6.82 8.23 5.66
C CYS A 263 7.36 8.68 7.03
N ILE A 264 7.40 7.81 8.04
CA ILE A 264 7.92 8.12 9.39
C ILE A 264 9.38 8.61 9.36
N PRO A 265 10.31 8.06 8.56
CA PRO A 265 11.66 8.60 8.48
C PRO A 265 11.68 10.09 8.11
N SER A 266 10.99 10.48 7.05
CA SER A 266 10.92 11.90 6.62
C SER A 266 10.20 12.78 7.64
N LEU A 267 9.18 12.26 8.34
CA LEU A 267 8.51 12.97 9.43
C LEU A 267 9.45 13.18 10.62
N GLY A 268 10.23 12.15 11.00
CA GLY A 268 11.20 12.23 12.07
C GLY A 268 12.33 13.24 11.78
N GLU A 269 12.69 13.41 10.50
CA GLU A 269 13.67 14.40 10.07
C GLU A 269 13.10 15.83 10.06
N GLY A 270 11.84 15.99 9.62
CA GLY A 270 11.25 17.29 9.36
C GLY A 270 10.54 17.91 10.57
N ALA A 271 9.92 17.11 11.44
CA ALA A 271 9.11 17.62 12.54
C ALA A 271 9.94 18.06 13.76
N LYS A 272 9.49 19.13 14.45
CA LYS A 272 10.03 19.50 15.76
C LYS A 272 9.90 18.37 16.76
N GLN A 273 8.73 17.74 16.81
CA GLN A 273 8.39 16.57 17.62
C GLN A 273 7.47 15.66 16.85
N LEU A 274 7.73 14.35 16.84
CA LEU A 274 6.89 13.34 16.22
C LEU A 274 6.40 12.34 17.26
N PHE A 275 5.08 12.20 17.41
CA PHE A 275 4.44 11.12 18.17
C PHE A 275 3.91 10.06 17.21
N VAL A 276 4.36 8.81 17.38
CA VAL A 276 3.95 7.67 16.55
C VAL A 276 3.02 6.77 17.35
N PHE A 277 1.71 6.79 17.05
CA PHE A 277 0.70 5.99 17.76
C PHE A 277 0.58 4.60 17.14
N GLN A 278 1.07 3.61 17.87
CA GLN A 278 1.15 2.22 17.43
C GLN A 278 0.22 1.30 18.23
N ARG A 279 -0.73 0.64 17.56
CA ARG A 279 -1.49 -0.45 18.17
C ARG A 279 -0.83 -1.81 17.94
N THR A 280 -0.37 -2.05 16.74
CA THR A 280 0.27 -3.31 16.34
C THR A 280 1.53 -2.99 15.54
N PRO A 281 2.72 -3.40 15.98
CA PRO A 281 3.93 -3.20 15.20
C PRO A 281 3.85 -3.88 13.84
N SER A 282 4.46 -3.31 12.82
CA SER A 282 4.70 -3.99 11.55
C SER A 282 5.99 -4.80 11.64
N SER A 283 6.03 -5.93 10.92
CA SER A 283 7.29 -6.61 10.64
C SER A 283 8.03 -5.77 9.59
N VAL A 284 9.15 -5.16 9.99
CA VAL A 284 9.94 -4.30 9.11
C VAL A 284 11.28 -4.95 8.85
N ASP A 285 11.48 -5.41 7.63
CA ASP A 285 12.74 -5.98 7.16
C ASP A 285 13.54 -4.92 6.39
N ALA A 286 14.83 -5.13 6.26
CA ALA A 286 15.68 -4.28 5.43
C ALA A 286 15.29 -4.43 3.95
N ARG A 287 15.22 -3.31 3.25
CA ARG A 287 14.95 -3.28 1.81
C ARG A 287 16.21 -3.53 1.00
N ASN A 288 17.36 -3.06 1.51
CA ASN A 288 18.65 -3.12 0.82
C ASN A 288 18.55 -2.57 -0.60
N ASN A 289 18.00 -1.34 -0.72
CA ASN A 289 17.86 -0.70 -2.02
C ASN A 289 19.23 -0.39 -2.62
N ALA A 290 19.34 -0.52 -3.93
CA ALA A 290 20.56 -0.28 -4.68
C ALA A 290 20.29 0.34 -6.04
N GLU A 291 21.28 1.02 -6.60
CA GLU A 291 21.25 1.46 -7.99
C GLU A 291 21.22 0.26 -8.94
N THR A 292 20.56 0.45 -10.08
CA THR A 292 20.54 -0.56 -11.14
C THR A 292 21.94 -0.78 -11.69
N ASP A 293 22.39 -2.03 -11.67
CA ASP A 293 23.66 -2.40 -12.30
C ASP A 293 23.59 -2.19 -13.82
N GLN A 294 24.39 -1.24 -14.29
CA GLN A 294 24.45 -0.87 -15.71
C GLN A 294 25.01 -1.99 -16.59
N ARG A 295 25.87 -2.88 -16.07
CA ARG A 295 26.36 -4.03 -16.83
C ARG A 295 25.24 -5.04 -17.08
N TRP A 296 24.47 -5.31 -16.02
CA TRP A 296 23.28 -6.14 -16.15
C TRP A 296 22.26 -5.49 -17.10
N ALA A 297 21.93 -4.22 -16.95
CA ALA A 297 20.98 -3.51 -17.81
C ALA A 297 21.37 -3.58 -19.29
N ASN A 298 22.66 -3.42 -19.61
CA ASN A 298 23.18 -3.51 -20.97
C ASN A 298 23.23 -4.94 -21.53
N SER A 299 23.11 -5.96 -20.69
CA SER A 299 23.11 -7.37 -21.08
C SER A 299 21.72 -7.93 -21.38
N LEU A 300 20.65 -7.17 -21.13
CA LEU A 300 19.27 -7.61 -21.29
C LEU A 300 18.93 -7.92 -22.74
N LYS A 301 18.17 -8.98 -22.94
CA LYS A 301 17.71 -9.44 -24.25
C LYS A 301 16.17 -9.40 -24.31
N PRO A 302 15.57 -9.29 -25.49
CA PRO A 302 14.10 -9.33 -25.64
C PRO A 302 13.47 -10.51 -24.87
N GLY A 303 12.38 -10.24 -24.14
CA GLY A 303 11.71 -11.19 -23.27
C GLY A 303 12.21 -11.22 -21.81
N TRP A 304 13.18 -10.39 -21.47
CA TRP A 304 13.82 -10.38 -20.15
C TRP A 304 12.83 -10.06 -19.01
N GLN A 305 11.91 -9.11 -19.22
CA GLN A 305 10.98 -8.71 -18.19
C GLN A 305 9.98 -9.82 -17.87
N LYS A 306 9.40 -10.42 -18.87
CA LYS A 306 8.48 -11.55 -18.72
C LYS A 306 9.13 -12.73 -17.99
N GLU A 307 10.38 -13.05 -18.35
CA GLU A 307 11.15 -14.10 -17.70
C GLU A 307 11.44 -13.76 -16.24
N ARG A 308 11.78 -12.50 -15.93
CA ARG A 308 12.03 -12.04 -14.56
C ARG A 308 10.77 -12.13 -13.71
N GLN A 309 9.63 -11.65 -14.23
CA GLN A 309 8.34 -11.75 -13.56
C GLN A 309 7.93 -13.20 -13.28
N ARG A 310 8.15 -14.09 -14.25
CA ARG A 310 7.90 -15.53 -14.10
C ARG A 310 8.76 -16.12 -12.97
N LYS A 311 10.06 -15.85 -12.96
CA LYS A 311 10.98 -16.33 -11.92
C LYS A 311 10.65 -15.79 -10.53
N PHE A 312 10.28 -14.51 -10.43
CA PHE A 312 9.78 -13.93 -9.17
C PHE A 312 8.55 -14.69 -8.66
N GLY A 313 7.57 -14.91 -9.53
CA GLY A 313 6.36 -15.66 -9.17
C GLY A 313 6.67 -17.10 -8.72
N GLU A 314 7.58 -17.80 -9.40
CA GLU A 314 8.01 -19.14 -9.01
C GLU A 314 8.71 -19.18 -7.66
N ALA A 315 9.60 -18.23 -7.39
CA ALA A 315 10.28 -18.14 -6.11
C ALA A 315 9.32 -17.78 -4.97
N PHE A 316 8.42 -16.84 -5.18
CA PHE A 316 7.39 -16.47 -4.19
C PHE A 316 6.48 -17.68 -3.85
N LEU A 317 6.17 -18.52 -4.84
CA LEU A 317 5.38 -19.73 -4.63
C LEU A 317 6.21 -20.95 -4.16
N GLY A 318 7.50 -20.80 -3.94
CA GLY A 318 8.39 -21.88 -3.51
C GLY A 318 8.65 -22.96 -4.57
N ARG A 319 8.38 -22.68 -5.84
CA ARG A 319 8.58 -23.64 -6.95
C ARG A 319 10.00 -23.67 -7.48
N SER A 320 10.72 -22.58 -7.37
CA SER A 320 12.13 -22.44 -7.70
C SER A 320 12.74 -21.31 -6.91
N ILE A 321 13.98 -21.49 -6.40
CA ILE A 321 14.75 -20.39 -5.84
C ILE A 321 16.09 -20.38 -6.58
N ASP A 322 16.25 -19.43 -7.48
CA ASP A 322 17.51 -19.04 -8.01
C ASP A 322 18.02 -17.81 -7.22
N PRO A 323 18.99 -17.97 -6.31
CA PRO A 323 19.47 -16.87 -5.47
C PRO A 323 19.98 -15.67 -6.29
N ALA A 324 20.40 -15.91 -7.54
CA ALA A 324 20.85 -14.85 -8.44
C ALA A 324 19.72 -13.92 -8.89
N PHE A 325 18.48 -14.33 -8.76
CA PHE A 325 17.33 -13.57 -9.22
C PHE A 325 16.59 -12.87 -8.09
N ILE A 326 16.50 -13.49 -6.91
CA ILE A 326 15.58 -13.04 -5.87
C ILE A 326 16.20 -13.31 -4.50
N ASP A 327 16.85 -12.30 -3.98
CA ASP A 327 17.31 -12.24 -2.59
C ASP A 327 16.67 -11.04 -1.90
N ASP A 328 15.37 -11.16 -1.58
CA ASP A 328 14.59 -10.14 -0.91
C ASP A 328 13.75 -10.70 0.25
N GLY A 329 13.08 -9.81 0.98
CA GLY A 329 12.27 -10.18 2.12
C GLY A 329 11.00 -10.95 1.75
N TRP A 330 10.50 -10.88 0.49
CA TRP A 330 9.34 -11.65 0.05
C TRP A 330 9.63 -13.15 -0.06
N THR A 331 10.86 -13.51 -0.38
CA THR A 331 11.30 -14.89 -0.57
C THR A 331 11.97 -15.50 0.67
N ARG A 332 12.22 -14.69 1.71
CA ARG A 332 12.91 -15.13 2.94
C ARG A 332 12.20 -16.31 3.61
N LEU A 333 10.88 -16.24 3.79
CA LEU A 333 10.10 -17.34 4.39
C LEU A 333 10.26 -18.63 3.59
N THR A 334 10.19 -18.55 2.26
CA THR A 334 10.34 -19.70 1.38
C THR A 334 11.76 -20.29 1.47
N ARG A 335 12.78 -19.44 1.52
CA ARG A 335 14.16 -19.91 1.72
C ARG A 335 14.34 -20.63 3.05
N ASN A 336 13.83 -20.05 4.14
CA ASN A 336 13.85 -20.67 5.46
C ASN A 336 13.10 -22.02 5.49
N LEU A 337 11.95 -22.11 4.81
CA LEU A 337 11.21 -23.36 4.67
C LEU A 337 12.03 -24.43 3.95
N LEU A 338 12.67 -24.09 2.84
CA LEU A 338 13.48 -25.05 2.07
C LEU A 338 14.73 -25.47 2.84
N ASP A 339 15.40 -24.56 3.53
CA ASP A 339 16.57 -24.89 4.36
C ASP A 339 16.17 -25.88 5.47
N LEU A 340 15.06 -25.65 6.16
CA LEU A 340 14.54 -26.57 7.18
C LEU A 340 14.12 -27.91 6.57
N ALA A 341 13.42 -27.90 5.43
CA ALA A 341 13.02 -29.14 4.75
C ALA A 341 14.22 -29.98 4.34
N ASN A 342 15.27 -29.37 3.81
CA ASN A 342 16.52 -30.06 3.45
C ASN A 342 17.22 -30.65 4.66
N LYS A 343 17.28 -29.91 5.79
CA LYS A 343 17.92 -30.38 7.03
C LYS A 343 17.17 -31.52 7.72
N THR A 344 15.85 -31.62 7.50
CA THR A 344 14.98 -32.61 8.14
C THR A 344 14.51 -33.71 7.19
N SER A 345 14.98 -33.69 5.94
CA SER A 345 14.48 -34.57 4.86
C SER A 345 12.95 -34.50 4.67
N GLY A 346 12.37 -33.35 4.98
CA GLY A 346 10.92 -33.09 4.85
C GLY A 346 10.01 -33.85 5.82
N LYS A 347 10.56 -34.48 6.85
CA LYS A 347 9.81 -35.43 7.73
C LYS A 347 9.22 -34.79 9.00
N VAL A 348 9.29 -33.47 9.15
CA VAL A 348 8.83 -32.77 10.34
C VAL A 348 7.50 -32.10 10.08
N ASP A 349 6.49 -32.40 10.89
CA ASP A 349 5.20 -31.69 10.87
C ASP A 349 5.39 -30.24 11.31
N GLY A 350 4.63 -29.32 10.69
CA GLY A 350 4.67 -27.91 11.05
C GLY A 350 5.88 -27.13 10.52
N LEU A 351 6.62 -27.63 9.54
CA LEU A 351 7.78 -26.94 8.95
C LEU A 351 7.49 -25.50 8.50
N MET A 352 6.29 -25.22 7.97
CA MET A 352 5.88 -23.88 7.58
C MET A 352 5.84 -22.94 8.79
N GLN A 353 5.32 -23.40 9.93
CA GLN A 353 5.27 -22.59 11.15
C GLN A 353 6.68 -22.37 11.74
N LEU A 354 7.55 -23.37 11.68
CA LEU A 354 8.95 -23.21 12.10
C LEU A 354 9.72 -22.24 11.19
N ALA A 355 9.48 -22.30 9.89
CA ALA A 355 10.07 -21.36 8.93
C ALA A 355 9.58 -19.93 9.18
N ASP A 356 8.30 -19.76 9.49
CA ASP A 356 7.72 -18.47 9.86
C ASP A 356 8.35 -17.92 11.15
N PHE A 357 8.42 -18.72 12.20
CA PHE A 357 9.06 -18.34 13.47
C PHE A 357 10.50 -17.89 13.25
N ARG A 358 11.28 -18.67 12.50
CA ARG A 358 12.66 -18.33 12.17
C ARG A 358 12.76 -17.02 11.41
N THR A 359 11.92 -16.83 10.39
CA THR A 359 11.86 -15.60 9.61
C THR A 359 11.54 -14.39 10.48
N MET A 360 10.55 -14.55 11.37
CA MET A 360 10.15 -13.46 12.25
C MET A 360 11.16 -13.20 13.38
N GLU A 361 11.93 -14.21 13.84
CA GLU A 361 13.06 -14.01 14.76
C GLU A 361 14.20 -13.23 14.09
N GLU A 362 14.54 -13.53 12.84
CA GLU A 362 15.53 -12.77 12.06
C GLU A 362 15.11 -11.29 11.94
N ILE A 363 13.84 -11.01 11.69
CA ILE A 363 13.31 -9.64 11.64
C ILE A 363 13.33 -8.97 13.03
N ARG A 364 13.03 -9.71 14.12
CA ARG A 364 13.11 -9.18 15.49
C ARG A 364 14.55 -8.90 15.92
N SER A 365 15.50 -9.71 15.48
CA SER A 365 16.93 -9.45 15.70
C SER A 365 17.37 -8.13 15.06
N LEU A 366 16.92 -7.85 13.83
CA LEU A 366 17.20 -6.58 13.18
C LEU A 366 16.69 -5.37 13.99
N VAL A 367 15.55 -5.52 14.70
CA VAL A 367 15.04 -4.46 15.60
C VAL A 367 16.02 -4.23 16.76
N ASP A 368 16.49 -5.32 17.40
CA ASP A 368 17.47 -5.23 18.51
C ASP A 368 18.80 -4.63 18.08
N ASP A 369 19.26 -4.98 16.88
CA ASP A 369 20.52 -4.50 16.33
C ASP A 369 20.48 -3.00 15.96
N THR A 370 19.27 -2.48 15.66
CA THR A 370 19.09 -1.11 15.15
C THR A 370 18.63 -0.13 16.22
N VAL A 371 17.67 -0.52 17.05
CA VAL A 371 17.02 0.38 18.03
C VAL A 371 17.76 0.33 19.36
N LYS A 372 18.32 1.47 19.78
CA LYS A 372 19.21 1.56 20.93
C LYS A 372 18.51 1.41 22.29
N ASP A 373 17.27 1.90 22.38
CA ASP A 373 16.46 1.77 23.59
C ASP A 373 15.76 0.41 23.60
N PRO A 374 16.08 -0.51 24.55
CA PRO A 374 15.50 -1.84 24.59
C PRO A 374 13.99 -1.86 24.85
N GLU A 375 13.44 -0.85 25.53
CA GLU A 375 12.00 -0.74 25.75
C GLU A 375 11.28 -0.40 24.43
N VAL A 376 11.82 0.56 23.67
CA VAL A 376 11.32 0.92 22.35
C VAL A 376 11.48 -0.25 21.37
N ALA A 377 12.64 -0.92 21.37
CA ALA A 377 12.88 -2.11 20.57
C ALA A 377 11.83 -3.20 20.86
N GLY A 378 11.57 -3.47 22.15
CA GLY A 378 10.54 -4.43 22.56
C GLY A 378 9.14 -4.12 22.01
N LYS A 379 8.76 -2.84 21.97
CA LYS A 379 7.48 -2.37 21.41
C LYS A 379 7.40 -2.47 19.89
N LEU A 380 8.53 -2.41 19.18
CA LEU A 380 8.59 -2.50 17.72
C LEU A 380 8.60 -3.94 17.19
N LYS A 381 8.83 -4.94 18.04
CA LYS A 381 8.85 -6.35 17.64
C LYS A 381 7.45 -6.87 17.33
N ALA A 382 7.29 -7.47 16.15
CA ALA A 382 6.05 -8.08 15.70
C ALA A 382 5.98 -9.57 16.13
N TYR A 383 4.85 -9.96 16.75
CA TYR A 383 4.57 -11.33 17.18
C TYR A 383 3.27 -11.82 16.51
N TYR A 384 3.36 -12.11 15.22
CA TYR A 384 2.32 -12.72 14.38
C TYR A 384 2.99 -13.36 13.16
N ASN A 385 2.30 -14.30 12.50
CA ASN A 385 2.83 -14.91 11.29
C ASN A 385 3.03 -13.88 10.18
N GLN A 386 4.12 -13.94 9.46
CA GLN A 386 4.59 -12.90 8.53
C GLN A 386 3.50 -12.36 7.59
N PHE A 387 2.69 -13.23 6.98
CA PHE A 387 1.64 -12.84 6.05
C PHE A 387 0.27 -12.55 6.69
N CYS A 388 0.15 -12.60 8.03
CA CYS A 388 -1.06 -12.13 8.72
C CYS A 388 -1.27 -10.62 8.59
N LYS A 389 -0.18 -9.89 8.34
CA LYS A 389 -0.19 -8.48 7.90
C LYS A 389 0.73 -8.36 6.69
N ARG A 390 0.56 -7.30 5.90
CA ARG A 390 1.48 -7.04 4.80
C ARG A 390 2.91 -6.93 5.34
N PRO A 391 3.88 -7.72 4.87
CA PRO A 391 5.29 -7.50 5.13
C PRO A 391 5.71 -6.12 4.69
N THR A 392 6.59 -5.46 5.43
CA THR A 392 7.08 -4.12 5.12
C THR A 392 8.60 -4.10 5.07
N PHE A 393 9.14 -3.20 4.25
CA PHE A 393 10.58 -3.12 4.00
C PHE A 393 11.01 -1.66 4.03
N ASN A 394 11.99 -1.32 4.85
CA ASN A 394 12.52 0.04 4.92
C ASN A 394 13.89 0.04 5.62
N ASP A 395 14.84 0.77 5.07
CA ASP A 395 16.21 0.82 5.59
C ASP A 395 16.41 1.88 6.70
N PHE A 396 15.41 2.77 6.91
CA PHE A 396 15.52 3.92 7.81
C PHE A 396 14.50 3.95 8.95
N TYR A 397 13.40 3.17 8.86
CA TYR A 397 12.28 3.22 9.79
C TYR A 397 12.72 2.91 11.23
N LEU A 398 13.45 1.84 11.44
CA LEU A 398 13.87 1.43 12.78
C LEU A 398 14.82 2.44 13.40
N ASP A 399 15.82 2.94 12.64
CA ASP A 399 16.76 3.95 13.14
C ASP A 399 16.11 5.28 13.47
N THR A 400 14.96 5.60 12.87
CA THR A 400 14.20 6.83 13.18
C THR A 400 13.81 6.91 14.65
N PHE A 401 13.57 5.79 15.31
CA PHE A 401 13.24 5.74 16.75
C PHE A 401 14.43 5.99 17.68
N ASN A 402 15.64 6.12 17.16
CA ASN A 402 16.81 6.59 17.91
C ASN A 402 16.92 8.11 17.99
N ARG A 403 16.05 8.85 17.30
CA ARG A 403 16.03 10.32 17.30
C ARG A 403 15.35 10.84 18.57
N SER A 404 15.91 11.88 19.18
CA SER A 404 15.39 12.48 20.41
C SER A 404 14.04 13.19 20.23
N ASN A 405 13.66 13.54 18.99
CA ASN A 405 12.38 14.16 18.65
C ASN A 405 11.32 13.17 18.18
N VAL A 406 11.53 11.87 18.31
CA VAL A 406 10.56 10.83 17.91
C VAL A 406 10.21 9.98 19.11
N GLU A 407 8.92 9.90 19.43
CA GLU A 407 8.39 9.12 20.55
C GLU A 407 7.36 8.09 20.05
N LEU A 408 7.60 6.81 20.37
CA LEU A 408 6.68 5.71 20.10
C LEU A 408 5.65 5.59 21.23
N ILE A 409 4.37 5.78 20.91
CA ILE A 409 3.26 5.63 21.83
C ILE A 409 2.56 4.30 21.56
N ASP A 410 2.82 3.28 22.39
CA ASP A 410 2.12 2.01 22.32
C ASP A 410 0.70 2.14 22.88
N VAL A 411 -0.30 2.01 22.03
CA VAL A 411 -1.72 2.07 22.36
C VAL A 411 -2.39 0.69 22.30
N SER A 412 -1.61 -0.38 22.43
CA SER A 412 -2.14 -1.74 22.37
C SER A 412 -3.04 -2.08 23.55
N SER A 413 -2.74 -1.60 24.76
CA SER A 413 -3.52 -1.82 25.99
C SER A 413 -4.93 -1.25 25.90
N THR A 414 -5.10 -0.10 25.25
CA THR A 414 -6.40 0.54 24.99
C THR A 414 -7.01 0.14 23.64
N LYS A 415 -6.36 -0.79 22.93
CA LYS A 415 -6.75 -1.28 21.58
C LYS A 415 -6.84 -0.16 20.55
N GLY A 416 -6.11 0.92 20.73
CA GLY A 416 -6.00 2.07 19.84
C GLY A 416 -6.01 3.42 20.59
N VAL A 417 -5.98 4.51 19.83
CA VAL A 417 -6.18 5.86 20.34
C VAL A 417 -7.58 5.99 20.94
N GLU A 418 -7.71 6.58 22.13
CA GLU A 418 -8.97 6.62 22.89
C GLU A 418 -9.89 7.74 22.40
N ALA A 419 -9.34 8.92 22.13
CA ALA A 419 -10.11 10.07 21.64
C ALA A 419 -9.21 11.10 20.94
N ILE A 420 -9.84 12.00 20.20
CA ILE A 420 -9.24 13.22 19.68
C ILE A 420 -10.07 14.40 20.23
N ASN A 421 -9.39 15.45 20.73
CA ASN A 421 -10.03 16.68 21.15
C ASN A 421 -9.60 17.85 20.25
N GLU A 422 -9.93 19.08 20.65
CA GLU A 422 -9.62 20.28 19.87
C GLU A 422 -8.10 20.51 19.67
N THR A 423 -7.27 20.02 20.58
CA THR A 423 -5.84 20.36 20.68
C THR A 423 -4.90 19.16 20.48
N GLY A 424 -5.43 17.91 20.42
CA GLY A 424 -4.54 16.77 20.33
C GLY A 424 -5.21 15.41 20.39
N ILE A 425 -4.38 14.42 20.72
CA ILE A 425 -4.70 13.00 20.73
C ILE A 425 -4.66 12.50 22.17
N ILE A 426 -5.71 11.78 22.60
CA ILE A 426 -5.78 11.15 23.92
C ILE A 426 -5.45 9.67 23.76
N ALA A 427 -4.41 9.23 24.46
CA ALA A 427 -3.95 7.85 24.45
C ALA A 427 -3.37 7.48 25.82
N ASN A 428 -3.70 6.28 26.33
CA ASN A 428 -3.29 5.79 27.65
C ASN A 428 -3.64 6.78 28.79
N GLY A 429 -4.81 7.43 28.70
CA GLY A 429 -5.27 8.42 29.65
C GLY A 429 -4.51 9.76 29.65
N LYS A 430 -3.59 9.98 28.69
CA LYS A 430 -2.78 11.19 28.54
C LYS A 430 -3.13 11.93 27.27
N GLU A 431 -3.15 13.27 27.33
CA GLU A 431 -3.26 14.13 26.15
C GLU A 431 -1.88 14.40 25.53
N TYR A 432 -1.77 14.18 24.22
CA TYR A 432 -0.64 14.56 23.39
C TYR A 432 -1.06 15.74 22.51
N LYS A 433 -0.65 16.95 22.88
CA LYS A 433 -0.93 18.15 22.10
C LYS A 433 -0.14 18.12 20.79
N VAL A 434 -0.81 18.34 19.68
CA VAL A 434 -0.21 18.33 18.34
C VAL A 434 -0.76 19.45 17.47
N ASP A 435 0.07 19.93 16.55
CA ASP A 435 -0.31 20.90 15.53
C ASP A 435 -0.93 20.21 14.29
N CYS A 436 -0.52 18.96 14.06
CA CYS A 436 -0.95 18.18 12.90
C CYS A 436 -1.21 16.71 13.27
N ILE A 437 -2.31 16.14 12.72
CA ILE A 437 -2.60 14.70 12.79
C ILE A 437 -2.55 14.11 11.40
N ILE A 438 -1.72 13.06 11.20
CA ILE A 438 -1.60 12.32 9.96
C ILE A 438 -2.21 10.94 10.15
N TYR A 439 -3.23 10.61 9.35
CA TYR A 439 -3.87 9.30 9.39
C TYR A 439 -3.19 8.35 8.41
N ALA A 440 -2.43 7.38 8.93
CA ALA A 440 -1.82 6.28 8.16
C ALA A 440 -2.62 4.99 8.36
N SER A 441 -3.94 5.08 8.30
CA SER A 441 -4.90 4.02 8.65
C SER A 441 -5.28 3.11 7.49
N GLY A 442 -4.69 3.30 6.31
CA GLY A 442 -4.81 2.42 5.15
C GLY A 442 -6.09 2.59 4.34
N PHE A 443 -6.54 1.50 3.70
CA PHE A 443 -7.62 1.49 2.71
C PHE A 443 -8.62 0.37 2.98
N GLU A 444 -9.82 0.48 2.42
CA GLU A 444 -10.90 -0.51 2.51
C GLU A 444 -10.66 -1.71 1.57
N ILE A 445 -9.53 -2.41 1.70
CA ILE A 445 -9.18 -3.53 0.81
C ILE A 445 -9.97 -4.82 1.06
N THR A 446 -10.57 -4.97 2.25
CA THR A 446 -11.33 -6.15 2.67
C THR A 446 -12.84 -5.98 2.56
N SER A 447 -13.33 -4.81 2.18
CA SER A 447 -14.76 -4.56 1.97
C SER A 447 -15.29 -5.28 0.72
N SER A 448 -16.61 -5.40 0.60
CA SER A 448 -17.25 -6.02 -0.57
C SER A 448 -16.82 -5.32 -1.88
N TYR A 449 -16.92 -6.06 -2.98
CA TYR A 449 -16.53 -5.52 -4.29
C TYR A 449 -17.38 -4.29 -4.68
N GLU A 450 -18.67 -4.32 -4.45
CA GLU A 450 -19.61 -3.20 -4.67
C GLU A 450 -19.16 -1.95 -3.91
N ARG A 451 -18.85 -2.12 -2.61
CA ARG A 451 -18.40 -1.00 -1.79
C ARG A 451 -17.08 -0.40 -2.28
N ARG A 452 -16.13 -1.25 -2.68
CA ARG A 452 -14.82 -0.79 -3.20
C ARG A 452 -14.96 -0.08 -4.53
N LEU A 453 -15.81 -0.59 -5.42
CA LEU A 453 -16.14 0.09 -6.67
C LEU A 453 -16.79 1.46 -6.41
N GLY A 454 -17.72 1.52 -5.49
CA GLY A 454 -18.53 2.72 -5.25
C GLY A 454 -19.38 3.14 -6.44
N ILE A 455 -19.58 2.25 -7.40
CA ILE A 455 -20.33 2.47 -8.65
C ILE A 455 -21.47 1.46 -8.69
N PRO A 456 -22.74 1.89 -8.66
CA PRO A 456 -23.88 1.01 -8.91
C PRO A 456 -23.81 0.44 -10.32
N ILE A 457 -23.93 -0.88 -10.43
CA ILE A 457 -23.91 -1.59 -11.72
C ILE A 457 -25.24 -2.33 -11.89
N PHE A 458 -25.99 -1.99 -12.93
CA PHE A 458 -27.26 -2.62 -13.28
C PHE A 458 -27.10 -3.40 -14.58
N GLY A 459 -27.17 -4.73 -14.47
CA GLY A 459 -27.12 -5.64 -15.61
C GLY A 459 -28.51 -5.94 -16.20
N ILE A 460 -28.62 -7.10 -16.89
CA ILE A 460 -29.85 -7.58 -17.54
C ILE A 460 -31.00 -7.67 -16.50
N GLY A 461 -32.19 -7.19 -16.89
CA GLY A 461 -33.36 -7.12 -16.02
C GLY A 461 -33.23 -6.14 -14.87
N GLY A 462 -32.28 -5.18 -14.94
CA GLY A 462 -32.00 -4.21 -13.87
C GLY A 462 -31.40 -4.81 -12.61
N LYS A 463 -30.87 -6.03 -12.68
CA LYS A 463 -30.20 -6.68 -11.54
C LYS A 463 -28.91 -5.95 -11.20
N SER A 464 -28.75 -5.54 -9.96
CA SER A 464 -27.48 -5.01 -9.47
C SER A 464 -26.51 -6.15 -9.13
N ILE A 465 -25.22 -5.87 -9.25
CA ILE A 465 -24.15 -6.78 -8.83
C ILE A 465 -23.97 -6.64 -7.33
#